data_a8fff9dca043e4928a704235834d4df4
#
_entry.id   a8fff9dca043e4928a704235834d4df4
#
_cell.length_a   1.000
_cell.length_b   1.000
_cell.length_c   1.000
_cell.angle_alpha   90.00
_cell.angle_beta   90.00
_cell.angle_gamma   90.00
#
_symmetry.space_group_name_H-M   'P 1'
#
loop_
_entity.id
_entity.type
_entity.pdbx_description
1 polymer ?
#
loop_
_entity_poly.entity_id
_entity_poly.type
_entity_poly.pdbx_seq_one_letter_code
_entity_poly.pdbx_strand_id
1 'polypeptide(L)'
;IWICNGAGTGLVCNATPGAPSSEVCNGIDDDCNGVVDNGIPLNTYYRDADGDGYGNPLVTTSACSIPPGYVANNPDCNDANNLINPGRTELCNGVDDNCNGSIDELWPLKGSACVVGTGACARTGTWVCNGAGSGLVCSATPGSPTTEICDGIDNDCDGTVDGISRSCYTGPAGTSGVGACRPGTQVCSGGAWGACSGQVLPSTEVCDGIDNDCNGLIDNGLTRSCYTGPAGTAVPALQPARPG
;
A
#
# COMPACT_ATOMS: atom_id res chain seq x y z
N ILE A 1 21.72 -60.57 47.38
CA ILE A 1 22.59 -60.18 48.43
C ILE A 1 23.75 -61.19 48.56
N TRP A 2 24.88 -60.77 49.09
CA TRP A 2 25.97 -61.63 49.38
C TRP A 2 25.64 -62.45 50.70
N ILE A 3 25.73 -63.76 50.60
CA ILE A 3 25.50 -64.64 51.72
C ILE A 3 26.72 -65.53 51.93
N CYS A 4 26.88 -66.09 53.13
CA CYS A 4 27.93 -67.07 53.37
C CYS A 4 27.69 -68.35 52.53
N ASN A 5 28.76 -68.85 51.91
CA ASN A 5 28.68 -70.20 51.26
C ASN A 5 28.47 -71.28 52.26
N GLY A 6 27.92 -72.45 51.88
CA GLY A 6 27.62 -73.53 52.77
C GLY A 6 28.83 -74.13 53.51
N ALA A 7 30.06 -73.81 53.08
CA ALA A 7 31.28 -74.22 53.70
C ALA A 7 31.84 -73.21 54.73
N GLY A 8 31.23 -72.02 54.88
CA GLY A 8 31.68 -70.95 55.77
C GLY A 8 32.96 -70.27 55.36
N THR A 9 33.52 -70.53 54.23
CA THR A 9 34.84 -70.10 53.76
C THR A 9 34.82 -68.80 52.88
N GLY A 10 33.65 -68.27 52.60
CA GLY A 10 33.52 -67.06 51.79
C GLY A 10 32.06 -66.64 51.55
N LEU A 11 31.88 -65.57 50.76
CA LEU A 11 30.57 -65.07 50.37
C LEU A 11 30.23 -65.52 48.94
N VAL A 12 28.99 -65.84 48.72
CA VAL A 12 28.40 -66.12 47.39
C VAL A 12 27.19 -65.23 47.16
N CYS A 13 26.96 -64.83 45.98
CA CYS A 13 25.73 -64.11 45.60
C CYS A 13 24.57 -65.08 45.52
N ASN A 14 23.49 -64.84 46.24
CA ASN A 14 22.30 -65.70 46.24
C ASN A 14 21.28 -65.32 45.17
N ALA A 15 21.60 -64.33 44.31
CA ALA A 15 20.78 -64.00 43.23
C ALA A 15 20.96 -65.00 42.08
N THR A 16 19.90 -65.51 41.54
CA THR A 16 19.94 -66.20 40.23
C THR A 16 20.17 -65.19 39.12
N PRO A 17 21.15 -65.39 38.24
CA PRO A 17 21.27 -64.54 37.07
C PRO A 17 19.95 -64.53 36.30
N GLY A 18 19.58 -63.36 35.77
CA GLY A 18 18.50 -63.29 34.79
C GLY A 18 18.80 -64.16 33.56
N ALA A 19 17.78 -64.70 32.92
CA ALA A 19 18.00 -65.36 31.63
C ALA A 19 18.29 -64.31 30.56
N PRO A 20 19.30 -64.51 29.70
CA PRO A 20 19.52 -63.61 28.53
C PRO A 20 18.26 -63.50 27.68
N SER A 21 17.93 -62.29 27.26
CA SER A 21 16.82 -62.00 26.33
C SER A 21 17.34 -61.22 25.11
N SER A 22 16.50 -61.05 24.09
CA SER A 22 16.86 -60.25 22.94
C SER A 22 17.05 -58.78 23.39
N GLU A 23 18.04 -58.10 22.86
CA GLU A 23 18.31 -56.69 23.11
C GLU A 23 17.09 -55.80 22.81
N VAL A 24 16.81 -54.86 23.74
CA VAL A 24 15.84 -53.78 23.63
C VAL A 24 16.56 -52.48 23.87
N CYS A 25 16.27 -51.43 23.10
CA CYS A 25 16.94 -50.14 23.25
C CYS A 25 16.56 -49.44 24.57
N ASN A 26 17.22 -49.81 25.65
CA ASN A 26 16.92 -49.36 27.02
C ASN A 26 18.17 -49.00 27.86
N GLY A 27 19.37 -49.10 27.27
CA GLY A 27 20.64 -48.85 27.94
C GLY A 27 21.08 -49.99 28.85
N ILE A 28 20.50 -51.20 28.75
CA ILE A 28 20.83 -52.40 29.54
C ILE A 28 21.33 -53.48 28.53
N ASP A 29 22.30 -54.26 28.97
CA ASP A 29 22.77 -55.47 28.29
C ASP A 29 21.78 -56.60 28.58
N ASP A 30 20.72 -56.76 27.74
CA ASP A 30 19.64 -57.72 27.98
C ASP A 30 20.03 -59.14 27.64
N ASP A 31 20.97 -59.36 26.73
CA ASP A 31 21.45 -60.69 26.33
C ASP A 31 22.68 -61.13 27.15
N CYS A 32 23.19 -60.25 28.03
CA CYS A 32 24.31 -60.51 28.93
C CYS A 32 25.62 -60.88 28.22
N ASN A 33 25.86 -60.31 27.02
CA ASN A 33 27.06 -60.59 26.25
C ASN A 33 28.21 -59.60 26.51
N GLY A 34 27.97 -58.59 27.36
CA GLY A 34 28.91 -57.52 27.75
C GLY A 34 28.86 -56.26 26.88
N VAL A 35 27.89 -56.16 25.96
CA VAL A 35 27.74 -55.02 25.08
C VAL A 35 26.28 -54.54 25.09
N VAL A 36 26.05 -53.35 25.59
CA VAL A 36 24.73 -52.75 25.73
C VAL A 36 24.11 -52.44 24.39
N ASP A 37 22.80 -52.73 24.22
CA ASP A 37 21.96 -52.38 23.09
C ASP A 37 22.55 -52.81 21.71
N ASN A 38 23.34 -53.90 21.66
CA ASN A 38 23.96 -54.36 20.40
C ASN A 38 22.95 -55.10 19.51
N GLY A 39 23.24 -55.15 18.22
CA GLY A 39 22.39 -55.87 17.24
C GLY A 39 21.04 -55.16 16.94
N ILE A 40 20.73 -54.03 17.61
CA ILE A 40 19.55 -53.24 17.36
C ILE A 40 19.79 -52.32 16.15
N PRO A 41 18.87 -52.18 15.20
CA PRO A 41 19.01 -51.22 14.09
C PRO A 41 19.12 -49.78 14.62
N LEU A 42 20.15 -49.06 14.17
CA LEU A 42 20.36 -47.66 14.50
C LEU A 42 19.69 -46.74 13.52
N ASN A 43 19.00 -45.72 14.01
CA ASN A 43 18.44 -44.66 13.20
C ASN A 43 19.34 -43.41 13.28
N THR A 44 19.34 -42.61 12.22
CA THR A 44 20.03 -41.30 12.21
C THR A 44 19.13 -40.25 12.84
N TYR A 45 19.66 -39.52 13.78
CA TYR A 45 19.01 -38.38 14.40
C TYR A 45 19.83 -37.12 14.18
N TYR A 46 19.17 -35.97 14.18
CA TYR A 46 19.72 -34.67 13.83
C TYR A 46 19.66 -33.75 15.04
N ARG A 47 20.71 -32.99 15.31
CA ARG A 47 20.76 -32.10 16.46
C ARG A 47 19.71 -30.99 16.31
N ASP A 48 18.96 -30.75 17.36
CA ASP A 48 18.01 -29.68 17.56
C ASP A 48 18.56 -28.82 18.72
N ALA A 49 19.33 -27.77 18.35
CA ALA A 49 20.05 -26.98 19.36
C ALA A 49 19.23 -25.83 19.94
N ASP A 50 18.24 -25.34 19.17
CA ASP A 50 17.38 -24.22 19.59
C ASP A 50 16.00 -24.69 20.10
N GLY A 51 15.69 -25.99 19.94
CA GLY A 51 14.52 -26.61 20.54
C GLY A 51 13.23 -26.37 19.80
N ASP A 52 13.29 -26.14 18.48
CA ASP A 52 12.11 -25.84 17.67
C ASP A 52 11.44 -27.09 17.06
N GLY A 53 12.05 -28.25 17.21
CA GLY A 53 11.56 -29.54 16.74
C GLY A 53 12.05 -29.92 15.34
N TYR A 54 12.93 -29.15 14.73
CA TYR A 54 13.62 -29.43 13.47
C TYR A 54 15.11 -29.59 13.71
N GLY A 55 15.77 -30.48 12.94
CA GLY A 55 17.15 -30.85 13.19
C GLY A 55 18.09 -30.36 12.10
N ASN A 56 19.33 -30.07 12.51
CA ASN A 56 20.41 -29.66 11.64
C ASN A 56 20.88 -30.83 10.76
N PRO A 57 20.76 -30.75 9.41
CA PRO A 57 21.17 -31.83 8.51
C PRO A 57 22.68 -32.13 8.57
N LEU A 58 23.49 -31.22 9.08
CA LEU A 58 24.96 -31.35 9.11
C LEU A 58 25.47 -31.95 10.43
N VAL A 59 24.63 -32.04 11.48
CA VAL A 59 25.05 -32.54 12.80
C VAL A 59 24.18 -33.73 13.18
N THR A 60 24.72 -34.94 12.96
CA THR A 60 23.95 -36.19 13.13
C THR A 60 24.55 -37.08 14.18
N THR A 61 23.74 -37.97 14.73
CA THR A 61 24.14 -39.11 15.56
C THR A 61 23.35 -40.35 15.15
N SER A 62 23.90 -41.53 15.42
CA SER A 62 23.19 -42.80 15.19
C SER A 62 22.91 -43.46 16.53
N ALA A 63 21.65 -43.77 16.78
CA ALA A 63 21.20 -44.40 18.03
C ALA A 63 19.99 -45.31 17.78
N CYS A 64 19.69 -46.23 18.67
CA CYS A 64 18.50 -47.05 18.60
C CYS A 64 17.24 -46.31 19.09
N SER A 65 17.39 -45.21 19.84
CA SER A 65 16.31 -44.30 20.26
C SER A 65 16.76 -42.84 20.14
N ILE A 66 15.81 -41.92 20.17
CA ILE A 66 16.10 -40.45 20.03
C ILE A 66 16.90 -39.97 21.23
N PRO A 67 18.15 -39.50 21.05
CA PRO A 67 18.92 -38.93 22.16
C PRO A 67 18.40 -37.55 22.56
N PRO A 68 18.62 -37.13 23.82
CA PRO A 68 18.28 -35.77 24.25
C PRO A 68 18.97 -34.70 23.37
N GLY A 69 18.20 -33.69 22.91
CA GLY A 69 18.68 -32.61 22.03
C GLY A 69 18.80 -33.02 20.54
N TYR A 70 18.16 -34.13 20.17
CA TYR A 70 18.11 -34.58 18.79
C TYR A 70 16.67 -34.89 18.37
N VAL A 71 16.40 -34.81 17.06
CA VAL A 71 15.10 -35.08 16.42
C VAL A 71 15.28 -36.05 15.25
N ALA A 72 14.19 -36.61 14.77
CA ALA A 72 14.21 -37.57 13.65
C ALA A 72 14.16 -36.88 12.25
N ASN A 73 13.89 -35.60 12.19
CA ASN A 73 13.81 -34.82 10.95
C ASN A 73 15.03 -33.88 10.80
N ASN A 74 15.34 -33.45 9.57
CA ASN A 74 16.56 -32.70 9.28
C ASN A 74 16.39 -31.46 8.40
N PRO A 75 15.21 -30.82 8.29
CA PRO A 75 15.07 -29.73 7.35
C PRO A 75 15.40 -28.35 7.94
N ASP A 76 15.99 -28.26 9.14
CA ASP A 76 16.38 -26.97 9.74
C ASP A 76 17.58 -26.38 9.01
N CYS A 77 17.41 -25.14 8.54
CA CYS A 77 18.48 -24.36 7.90
C CYS A 77 19.20 -23.43 8.86
N ASN A 78 18.71 -23.25 10.10
CA ASN A 78 19.35 -22.42 11.13
C ASN A 78 19.12 -22.92 12.56
N ASP A 79 19.78 -24.00 12.96
CA ASP A 79 19.78 -24.68 14.28
C ASP A 79 20.24 -23.79 15.47
N ALA A 80 20.26 -22.48 15.29
CA ALA A 80 20.58 -21.51 16.34
C ALA A 80 19.47 -20.47 16.55
N ASN A 81 18.38 -20.54 15.76
CA ASN A 81 17.31 -19.58 15.81
C ASN A 81 15.95 -20.24 15.56
N ASN A 82 15.23 -20.55 16.60
CA ASN A 82 13.94 -21.22 16.59
C ASN A 82 12.80 -20.46 15.85
N LEU A 83 13.09 -19.31 15.26
CA LEU A 83 12.19 -18.54 14.38
C LEU A 83 12.45 -18.83 12.90
N ILE A 84 13.44 -19.65 12.55
CA ILE A 84 13.81 -20.02 11.19
C ILE A 84 13.76 -21.54 11.09
N ASN A 85 12.69 -22.09 10.54
CA ASN A 85 12.48 -23.52 10.36
C ASN A 85 11.33 -23.77 9.35
N PRO A 86 11.20 -24.99 8.82
CA PRO A 86 10.16 -25.32 7.82
C PRO A 86 8.70 -25.14 8.26
N GLY A 87 8.46 -24.98 9.55
CA GLY A 87 7.13 -24.71 10.12
C GLY A 87 6.77 -23.22 10.16
N ARG A 88 7.69 -22.34 9.78
CA ARG A 88 7.48 -20.89 9.83
C ARG A 88 6.83 -20.35 8.56
N THR A 89 6.15 -19.22 8.75
CA THR A 89 5.68 -18.40 7.63
C THR A 89 6.79 -17.44 7.23
N GLU A 90 7.03 -17.33 5.94
CA GLU A 90 7.99 -16.41 5.37
C GLU A 90 7.70 -14.96 5.75
N LEU A 91 8.71 -14.21 6.15
CA LEU A 91 8.66 -12.78 6.42
C LEU A 91 9.49 -12.03 5.38
N CYS A 92 9.07 -10.83 5.03
CA CYS A 92 9.84 -9.96 4.14
C CYS A 92 10.99 -9.31 4.94
N ASN A 93 12.09 -10.02 5.11
CA ASN A 93 13.21 -9.59 5.95
C ASN A 93 14.60 -9.89 5.35
N GLY A 94 14.64 -10.56 4.19
CA GLY A 94 15.87 -10.96 3.50
C GLY A 94 16.47 -12.28 4.00
N VAL A 95 15.68 -13.07 4.77
CA VAL A 95 16.05 -14.40 5.28
C VAL A 95 15.05 -15.40 4.73
N ASP A 96 15.49 -16.64 4.50
CA ASP A 96 14.64 -17.79 4.23
C ASP A 96 14.13 -18.32 5.58
N ASP A 97 12.99 -17.79 6.05
CA ASP A 97 12.44 -18.14 7.37
C ASP A 97 11.83 -19.55 7.39
N ASN A 98 11.37 -20.05 6.26
CA ASN A 98 10.70 -21.34 6.12
C ASN A 98 11.58 -22.47 5.58
N CYS A 99 12.87 -22.19 5.37
CA CYS A 99 13.89 -23.17 4.93
C CYS A 99 13.55 -23.88 3.60
N ASN A 100 12.83 -23.19 2.68
CA ASN A 100 12.46 -23.78 1.40
C ASN A 100 13.49 -23.55 0.27
N GLY A 101 14.56 -22.79 0.57
CA GLY A 101 15.63 -22.45 -0.36
C GLY A 101 15.39 -21.18 -1.16
N SER A 102 14.31 -20.45 -0.88
CA SER A 102 13.99 -19.16 -1.48
C SER A 102 13.92 -18.09 -0.38
N ILE A 103 14.22 -16.84 -0.73
CA ILE A 103 14.19 -15.71 0.22
C ILE A 103 13.10 -14.76 -0.21
N ASP A 104 12.21 -14.41 0.71
CA ASP A 104 11.13 -13.45 0.49
C ASP A 104 10.22 -13.79 -0.73
N GLU A 105 10.02 -15.06 -1.05
CA GLU A 105 9.32 -15.49 -2.28
C GLU A 105 7.84 -15.11 -2.32
N LEU A 106 7.24 -14.79 -1.17
CA LEU A 106 5.87 -14.28 -1.10
C LEU A 106 5.74 -12.84 -1.63
N TRP A 107 6.86 -12.15 -1.87
CA TRP A 107 6.89 -10.75 -2.32
C TRP A 107 7.64 -10.56 -3.64
N PRO A 108 7.11 -11.08 -4.76
CA PRO A 108 7.80 -11.05 -6.05
C PRO A 108 8.02 -9.64 -6.61
N LEU A 109 7.34 -8.63 -6.08
CA LEU A 109 7.52 -7.22 -6.47
C LEU A 109 8.65 -6.53 -5.72
N LYS A 110 9.26 -7.14 -4.71
CA LYS A 110 10.39 -6.57 -3.97
C LYS A 110 11.52 -6.17 -4.92
N GLY A 111 11.97 -4.92 -4.80
CA GLY A 111 13.00 -4.34 -5.68
C GLY A 111 12.48 -3.79 -7.01
N SER A 112 11.23 -4.03 -7.39
CA SER A 112 10.64 -3.43 -8.59
C SER A 112 10.22 -1.98 -8.35
N ALA A 113 10.03 -1.22 -9.45
CA ALA A 113 9.62 0.18 -9.36
C ALA A 113 8.20 0.34 -8.81
N CYS A 114 7.98 1.38 -8.02
CA CYS A 114 6.67 1.82 -7.55
C CYS A 114 6.53 3.33 -7.71
N VAL A 115 5.31 3.82 -7.73
CA VAL A 115 4.99 5.25 -7.75
C VAL A 115 4.01 5.54 -6.62
N VAL A 116 4.23 6.63 -5.90
CA VAL A 116 3.34 7.15 -4.85
C VAL A 116 2.99 8.60 -5.14
N GLY A 117 1.78 9.03 -4.77
CA GLY A 117 1.24 10.36 -5.10
C GLY A 117 0.64 10.41 -6.50
N THR A 118 -0.01 11.54 -6.80
CA THR A 118 -0.66 11.86 -8.07
C THR A 118 -0.12 13.18 -8.61
N GLY A 119 -0.36 13.49 -9.87
CA GLY A 119 0.00 14.77 -10.48
C GLY A 119 1.45 15.19 -10.24
N ALA A 120 1.65 16.42 -9.82
CA ALA A 120 2.96 16.98 -9.47
C ALA A 120 3.60 16.33 -8.24
N CYS A 121 2.81 15.64 -7.40
CA CYS A 121 3.30 14.94 -6.21
C CYS A 121 3.80 13.53 -6.48
N ALA A 122 3.66 13.01 -7.71
CA ALA A 122 4.10 11.67 -8.04
C ALA A 122 5.62 11.51 -7.84
N ARG A 123 6.01 10.44 -7.15
CA ARG A 123 7.42 10.09 -6.92
C ARG A 123 7.62 8.61 -7.17
N THR A 124 8.71 8.30 -7.85
CA THR A 124 9.12 6.92 -8.13
C THR A 124 10.05 6.43 -7.02
N GLY A 125 9.81 5.22 -6.55
CA GLY A 125 10.66 4.48 -5.62
C GLY A 125 10.79 3.04 -6.03
N THR A 126 11.16 2.19 -5.07
CA THR A 126 11.19 0.74 -5.21
C THR A 126 10.38 0.09 -4.08
N TRP A 127 9.75 -1.04 -4.36
CA TRP A 127 9.08 -1.84 -3.34
C TRP A 127 10.13 -2.43 -2.39
N VAL A 128 9.99 -2.13 -1.12
CA VAL A 128 10.84 -2.63 -0.03
C VAL A 128 9.97 -3.28 1.05
N CYS A 129 10.56 -4.16 1.85
CA CYS A 129 9.85 -4.73 2.99
C CYS A 129 9.41 -3.63 3.97
N ASN A 130 8.19 -3.72 4.49
CA ASN A 130 7.77 -2.86 5.59
C ASN A 130 8.49 -3.25 6.89
N GLY A 131 8.48 -2.37 7.89
CA GLY A 131 9.17 -2.61 9.17
C GLY A 131 8.65 -3.80 9.98
N ALA A 132 7.49 -4.34 9.64
CA ALA A 132 6.90 -5.52 10.28
C ALA A 132 7.24 -6.83 9.54
N GLY A 133 7.87 -6.78 8.36
CA GLY A 133 8.14 -7.96 7.54
C GLY A 133 6.88 -8.61 6.95
N SER A 134 5.71 -7.98 7.05
CA SER A 134 4.43 -8.56 6.65
C SER A 134 3.98 -8.18 5.23
N GLY A 135 4.77 -7.38 4.53
CA GLY A 135 4.43 -6.92 3.18
C GLY A 135 5.41 -5.88 2.65
N LEU A 136 5.06 -5.30 1.49
CA LEU A 136 5.86 -4.30 0.82
C LEU A 136 5.31 -2.88 1.04
N VAL A 137 6.20 -1.91 1.02
CA VAL A 137 5.91 -0.48 1.00
C VAL A 137 6.80 0.18 -0.06
N CYS A 138 6.30 1.21 -0.72
CA CYS A 138 7.13 1.97 -1.66
C CYS A 138 8.13 2.82 -0.87
N SER A 139 9.41 2.80 -1.28
CA SER A 139 10.47 3.55 -0.63
C SER A 139 10.39 5.07 -0.84
N ALA A 140 9.59 5.53 -1.82
CA ALA A 140 9.35 6.95 -2.04
C ALA A 140 8.27 7.50 -1.12
N THR A 141 8.38 8.77 -0.79
CA THR A 141 7.31 9.59 -0.19
C THR A 141 6.70 10.51 -1.25
N PRO A 142 5.37 10.68 -1.29
CA PRO A 142 4.73 11.65 -2.21
C PRO A 142 5.33 13.04 -2.04
N GLY A 143 5.34 13.82 -3.12
CA GLY A 143 5.66 15.25 -3.07
C GLY A 143 4.61 16.03 -2.26
N SER A 144 4.94 17.25 -1.88
CA SER A 144 3.99 18.14 -1.20
C SER A 144 3.06 18.81 -2.23
N PRO A 145 1.74 18.86 -1.96
CA PRO A 145 0.80 19.62 -2.76
C PRO A 145 1.16 21.12 -2.81
N THR A 146 0.88 21.78 -3.93
CA THR A 146 0.98 23.23 -4.09
C THR A 146 -0.34 23.78 -4.59
N THR A 147 -0.51 25.11 -4.54
CA THR A 147 -1.74 25.73 -5.06
C THR A 147 -1.90 25.44 -6.55
N GLU A 148 -3.11 25.08 -6.95
CA GLU A 148 -3.47 24.76 -8.32
C GLU A 148 -3.27 25.96 -9.26
N ILE A 149 -2.60 25.73 -10.40
CA ILE A 149 -2.43 26.71 -11.48
C ILE A 149 -2.86 26.09 -12.82
N CYS A 150 -3.21 26.96 -13.79
CA CYS A 150 -3.67 26.50 -15.09
C CYS A 150 -2.49 26.14 -16.01
N ASP A 151 -1.94 24.92 -15.87
CA ASP A 151 -0.77 24.46 -16.61
C ASP A 151 -0.91 23.02 -17.16
N GLY A 152 -2.05 22.37 -16.90
CA GLY A 152 -2.31 21.00 -17.33
C GLY A 152 -1.74 19.94 -16.39
N ILE A 153 -1.32 20.31 -15.19
CA ILE A 153 -0.79 19.44 -14.15
C ILE A 153 -1.68 19.55 -12.92
N ASP A 154 -1.93 18.45 -12.25
CA ASP A 154 -2.56 18.38 -10.93
C ASP A 154 -1.52 18.81 -9.87
N ASN A 155 -1.48 20.13 -9.56
CA ASN A 155 -0.45 20.70 -8.68
C ASN A 155 -0.76 20.47 -7.20
N ASP A 156 -2.05 20.44 -6.81
CA ASP A 156 -2.47 20.20 -5.43
C ASP A 156 -2.69 18.71 -5.12
N CYS A 157 -2.53 17.88 -6.17
CA CYS A 157 -2.51 16.42 -6.03
C CYS A 157 -3.84 15.82 -5.52
N ASP A 158 -4.97 16.50 -5.82
CA ASP A 158 -6.31 16.06 -5.45
C ASP A 158 -6.92 15.06 -6.45
N GLY A 159 -6.23 14.82 -7.57
CA GLY A 159 -6.66 13.95 -8.67
C GLY A 159 -7.40 14.69 -9.77
N THR A 160 -7.56 16.02 -9.66
CA THR A 160 -8.20 16.86 -10.66
C THR A 160 -7.17 17.77 -11.33
N VAL A 161 -6.96 17.59 -12.62
CA VAL A 161 -6.04 18.47 -13.38
C VAL A 161 -6.70 19.83 -13.58
N ASP A 162 -6.03 20.88 -13.18
CA ASP A 162 -6.44 22.29 -13.25
C ASP A 162 -7.68 22.65 -12.40
N GLY A 163 -8.86 22.14 -12.62
CA GLY A 163 -10.08 22.30 -11.82
C GLY A 163 -10.48 23.70 -11.33
N ILE A 164 -9.73 24.74 -11.70
CA ILE A 164 -9.86 26.11 -11.21
C ILE A 164 -10.63 27.01 -12.16
N SER A 165 -11.21 28.07 -11.60
CA SER A 165 -11.93 29.08 -12.37
C SER A 165 -11.51 30.49 -11.98
N ARG A 166 -11.71 31.45 -12.89
CA ARG A 166 -11.47 32.85 -12.64
C ARG A 166 -12.55 33.73 -13.26
N SER A 167 -12.73 34.93 -12.72
CA SER A 167 -13.54 35.96 -13.34
C SER A 167 -12.89 36.46 -14.64
N CYS A 168 -13.69 36.77 -15.64
CA CYS A 168 -13.23 37.25 -16.90
C CYS A 168 -14.21 38.27 -17.48
N TYR A 169 -13.71 39.15 -18.35
CA TYR A 169 -14.53 40.10 -19.12
C TYR A 169 -13.79 40.50 -20.41
N THR A 170 -14.43 40.38 -21.55
CA THR A 170 -13.81 40.68 -22.86
C THR A 170 -14.33 41.99 -23.46
N GLY A 171 -15.21 42.71 -22.76
CA GLY A 171 -15.71 44.02 -23.17
C GLY A 171 -14.69 45.14 -22.97
N PRO A 172 -15.03 46.35 -23.42
CA PRO A 172 -14.17 47.53 -23.29
C PRO A 172 -13.79 47.82 -21.81
N ALA A 173 -12.61 48.37 -21.63
CA ALA A 173 -12.15 48.73 -20.29
C ALA A 173 -13.10 49.76 -19.63
N GLY A 174 -13.44 49.55 -18.37
CA GLY A 174 -14.32 50.40 -17.59
C GLY A 174 -15.82 50.12 -17.72
N THR A 175 -16.24 49.18 -18.59
CA THR A 175 -17.68 48.83 -18.74
C THR A 175 -18.11 47.67 -17.84
N SER A 176 -17.18 46.86 -17.33
CA SER A 176 -17.50 45.75 -16.45
C SER A 176 -18.11 46.22 -15.13
N GLY A 177 -19.32 45.74 -14.83
CA GLY A 177 -20.06 46.09 -13.61
C GLY A 177 -20.82 47.43 -13.75
N VAL A 178 -20.89 48.01 -14.94
CA VAL A 178 -21.66 49.21 -15.21
C VAL A 178 -22.94 48.83 -15.97
N GLY A 179 -24.11 49.37 -15.58
CA GLY A 179 -25.38 49.08 -16.20
C GLY A 179 -25.70 47.60 -16.27
N ALA A 180 -26.00 47.12 -17.50
CA ALA A 180 -26.25 45.70 -17.75
C ALA A 180 -25.02 44.83 -17.77
N CYS A 181 -23.83 45.42 -17.89
CA CYS A 181 -22.60 44.68 -18.11
C CYS A 181 -22.09 43.99 -16.84
N ARG A 182 -21.69 42.74 -16.98
CA ARG A 182 -21.15 41.96 -15.88
C ARG A 182 -20.08 40.97 -16.34
N PRO A 183 -19.11 40.68 -15.47
CA PRO A 183 -18.12 39.65 -15.79
C PRO A 183 -18.76 38.27 -15.88
N GLY A 184 -18.11 37.39 -16.59
CA GLY A 184 -18.37 35.97 -16.66
C GLY A 184 -17.30 35.18 -15.92
N THR A 185 -17.24 33.87 -16.19
CA THR A 185 -16.29 32.95 -15.62
C THR A 185 -15.57 32.19 -16.73
N GLN A 186 -14.26 32.03 -16.58
CA GLN A 186 -13.44 31.10 -17.33
C GLN A 186 -13.09 29.92 -16.45
N VAL A 187 -13.11 28.71 -17.01
CA VAL A 187 -12.65 27.49 -16.36
C VAL A 187 -11.37 27.06 -17.05
N CYS A 188 -10.40 26.65 -16.26
CA CYS A 188 -9.17 26.04 -16.77
C CYS A 188 -9.41 24.56 -17.07
N SER A 189 -8.91 24.09 -18.20
CA SER A 189 -8.92 22.67 -18.59
C SER A 189 -7.76 22.38 -19.51
N GLY A 190 -6.95 21.37 -19.16
CA GLY A 190 -5.80 20.94 -19.97
C GLY A 190 -4.75 22.04 -20.18
N GLY A 191 -4.48 22.85 -19.17
CA GLY A 191 -3.48 23.92 -19.19
C GLY A 191 -3.93 25.20 -19.90
N ALA A 192 -5.19 25.32 -20.23
CA ALA A 192 -5.70 26.49 -20.95
C ALA A 192 -7.00 27.04 -20.35
N TRP A 193 -7.10 28.37 -20.30
CA TRP A 193 -8.34 29.05 -19.93
C TRP A 193 -9.34 29.00 -21.06
N GLY A 194 -10.54 28.49 -20.79
CA GLY A 194 -11.65 28.43 -21.70
C GLY A 194 -12.24 29.80 -22.06
N ALA A 195 -13.32 29.81 -22.84
CA ALA A 195 -14.04 31.03 -23.15
C ALA A 195 -14.66 31.68 -21.92
N CYS A 196 -14.81 33.01 -21.93
CA CYS A 196 -15.49 33.76 -20.89
C CYS A 196 -17.00 33.52 -20.99
N SER A 197 -17.54 32.66 -20.13
CA SER A 197 -18.95 32.27 -20.15
C SER A 197 -19.78 33.12 -19.18
N GLY A 198 -21.00 33.48 -19.60
CA GLY A 198 -21.95 34.22 -18.75
C GLY A 198 -21.67 35.72 -18.58
N GLN A 199 -20.66 36.27 -19.29
CA GLN A 199 -20.46 37.72 -19.32
C GLN A 199 -21.58 38.39 -20.09
N VAL A 200 -21.91 39.63 -19.74
CA VAL A 200 -22.77 40.52 -20.49
C VAL A 200 -21.92 41.67 -20.98
N LEU A 201 -21.87 41.84 -22.31
CA LEU A 201 -21.10 42.89 -22.97
C LEU A 201 -21.99 44.10 -23.29
N PRO A 202 -21.42 45.30 -23.53
CA PRO A 202 -22.15 46.45 -23.98
C PRO A 202 -22.94 46.12 -25.29
N SER A 203 -24.17 46.59 -25.32
CA SER A 203 -25.05 46.51 -26.48
C SER A 203 -25.65 47.88 -26.79
N THR A 204 -26.32 48.02 -27.92
CA THR A 204 -26.99 49.27 -28.26
C THR A 204 -28.09 49.60 -27.24
N GLU A 205 -28.21 50.89 -26.86
CA GLU A 205 -29.23 51.35 -25.93
C GLU A 205 -30.65 51.03 -26.43
N VAL A 206 -31.45 50.57 -25.46
CA VAL A 206 -32.90 50.34 -25.65
C VAL A 206 -33.64 51.12 -24.57
N CYS A 207 -34.75 51.75 -24.92
CA CYS A 207 -35.54 52.56 -23.94
C CYS A 207 -36.27 51.61 -22.95
N ASP A 208 -35.54 51.07 -21.98
CA ASP A 208 -36.02 50.08 -20.99
C ASP A 208 -35.63 50.44 -19.52
N GLY A 209 -34.96 51.53 -19.35
CA GLY A 209 -34.51 51.98 -18.02
C GLY A 209 -33.21 51.35 -17.54
N ILE A 210 -32.47 50.68 -18.46
CA ILE A 210 -31.20 50.00 -18.19
C ILE A 210 -30.12 50.68 -19.07
N ASP A 211 -28.94 50.86 -18.52
CA ASP A 211 -27.73 51.26 -19.26
C ASP A 211 -27.19 50.04 -20.02
N ASN A 212 -27.64 49.86 -21.26
CA ASN A 212 -27.29 48.70 -22.07
C ASN A 212 -25.89 48.81 -22.70
N ASP A 213 -25.39 50.01 -23.01
CA ASP A 213 -24.08 50.24 -23.57
C ASP A 213 -22.99 50.40 -22.49
N CYS A 214 -23.42 50.39 -21.24
CA CYS A 214 -22.54 50.36 -20.07
C CYS A 214 -21.59 51.61 -20.01
N ASN A 215 -22.09 52.77 -20.42
CA ASN A 215 -21.34 54.03 -20.39
C ASN A 215 -21.61 54.88 -19.10
N GLY A 216 -22.50 54.40 -18.22
CA GLY A 216 -22.89 55.03 -16.96
C GLY A 216 -24.12 55.93 -17.11
N LEU A 217 -24.78 56.01 -18.23
CA LEU A 217 -25.95 56.85 -18.49
C LEU A 217 -27.07 55.94 -19.06
N ILE A 218 -28.21 55.93 -18.37
CA ILE A 218 -29.41 55.14 -18.76
C ILE A 218 -30.11 55.77 -19.95
N ASP A 219 -30.51 54.93 -20.96
CA ASP A 219 -31.31 55.32 -22.09
C ASP A 219 -30.77 56.53 -22.89
N ASN A 220 -29.48 56.77 -22.86
CA ASN A 220 -28.86 57.95 -23.51
C ASN A 220 -28.64 57.68 -25.00
N GLY A 221 -28.44 58.77 -25.78
CA GLY A 221 -28.21 58.68 -27.22
C GLY A 221 -29.39 58.19 -28.07
N LEU A 222 -30.52 57.83 -27.45
CA LEU A 222 -31.72 57.45 -28.13
C LEU A 222 -32.40 58.66 -28.79
N THR A 223 -32.43 58.68 -30.12
CA THR A 223 -33.07 59.74 -30.91
C THR A 223 -34.28 59.17 -31.64
N ARG A 224 -35.41 59.84 -31.54
CA ARG A 224 -36.60 59.56 -32.28
C ARG A 224 -36.85 60.68 -33.33
N SER A 225 -37.01 60.30 -34.54
CA SER A 225 -37.47 61.26 -35.59
C SER A 225 -38.90 61.72 -35.23
N CYS A 226 -39.07 63.00 -34.97
CA CYS A 226 -40.39 63.62 -34.86
C CYS A 226 -40.77 64.23 -36.18
N TYR A 227 -41.98 63.95 -36.62
CA TYR A 227 -42.57 64.67 -37.74
C TYR A 227 -43.23 65.95 -37.24
N THR A 228 -42.67 67.07 -37.60
CA THR A 228 -43.29 68.41 -37.39
C THR A 228 -44.06 68.82 -38.59
N GLY A 229 -45.15 68.10 -38.86
CA GLY A 229 -46.10 68.56 -39.91
C GLY A 229 -47.01 69.67 -39.40
N PRO A 230 -47.81 70.31 -40.26
CA PRO A 230 -48.74 71.36 -39.86
C PRO A 230 -49.63 70.95 -38.72
N ALA A 231 -49.92 71.85 -37.81
CA ALA A 231 -50.73 71.61 -36.61
C ALA A 231 -52.09 71.02 -37.01
N GLY A 232 -52.36 69.73 -36.61
CA GLY A 232 -53.63 69.06 -36.86
C GLY A 232 -53.54 67.60 -37.32
N THR A 233 -52.40 67.09 -37.77
CA THR A 233 -52.24 65.65 -38.02
C THR A 233 -51.62 64.91 -36.85
N ALA A 234 -52.48 64.41 -35.99
CA ALA A 234 -52.03 63.51 -34.91
C ALA A 234 -51.53 62.19 -35.52
N VAL A 235 -50.26 61.89 -35.39
CA VAL A 235 -49.71 60.55 -35.66
C VAL A 235 -50.23 59.61 -34.64
N PRO A 236 -50.82 58.45 -34.93
CA PRO A 236 -51.25 57.51 -33.93
C PRO A 236 -50.07 57.10 -33.09
N ALA A 237 -50.19 57.10 -31.72
CA ALA A 237 -49.20 56.55 -30.81
C ALA A 237 -48.95 55.10 -31.17
N LEU A 238 -47.72 54.78 -31.55
CA LEU A 238 -47.28 53.39 -31.66
C LEU A 238 -47.43 52.72 -30.30
N GLN A 239 -48.29 51.71 -30.24
CA GLN A 239 -48.42 50.87 -29.03
C GLN A 239 -47.06 50.21 -28.75
N PRO A 240 -46.66 50.11 -27.48
CA PRO A 240 -45.46 49.34 -27.11
C PRO A 240 -45.61 47.89 -27.59
N ALA A 241 -44.58 47.34 -28.19
CA ALA A 241 -44.52 45.92 -28.56
C ALA A 241 -44.85 45.06 -27.32
N ARG A 242 -45.82 44.16 -27.47
CA ARG A 242 -46.09 43.16 -26.40
C ARG A 242 -44.88 42.25 -26.33
N PRO A 243 -44.37 41.92 -25.11
CA PRO A 243 -43.42 40.85 -24.95
C PRO A 243 -44.04 39.52 -25.35
N GLY A 244 -43.35 38.77 -26.26
CA GLY A 244 -43.63 37.39 -26.63
C GLY A 244 -42.97 36.43 -25.63
#